data_b48815f51b56d29c4982dbc1627c528a
#
_entry.id   b48815f51b56d29c4982dbc1627c528a
#
_cell.length_a   1.000
_cell.length_b   1.000
_cell.length_c   1.000
_cell.angle_alpha   90.00
_cell.angle_beta   90.00
_cell.angle_gamma   90.00
#
_symmetry.space_group_name_H-M   'P 1'
#
loop_
_entity.id
_entity.type
_entity.pdbx_description
1 polymer ?
#
loop_
_entity_poly.entity_id
_entity_poly.type
_entity_poly.pdbx_seq_one_letter_code
_entity_poly.pdbx_strand_id
1 'polypeptide(L)'
;MFQLICKDGHARRGVFTTPHGTVQTPVFMNVGTQAAIKGALSAEDLETIGCQVELSNTYHLHVRPGDELIRDLGGLHKFMTWEKPILTDSGGFQIFSLAQLRKITEEGVAFNCHVDGRHIFMGPEESMRIQANLGSDIAMAFDECIKIPSPYDYVKNSCDRTYRWLRRCKTALDDYTGRDDAVNPGQVLFGINQGTIFQDLRIEHMKKIADLDLAGYAIGGLAVGETTQEMYDTIAAVEPYMPADKPRYLMGVGTPGNIIESVARGVDFFDCVMPARNGRHGHLFTWSGVINIKNEKYQRDEQPIDPQCDCPFCRRYSRAYLRHLFKAEEMLAMRFAVMHNLYFYNTLMARIRTAIEAGKYETFRKNYSSVLDMRI
;
A
#
# COMPACT_ATOMS: atom_id res chain seq x y z
N MET A 1 -10.80 9.90 11.49
CA MET A 1 -11.85 10.60 10.70
C MET A 1 -11.20 11.27 9.50
N PHE A 2 -11.85 11.24 8.31
CA PHE A 2 -11.33 11.90 7.10
C PHE A 2 -11.95 13.26 6.90
N GLN A 3 -11.14 14.25 6.59
CA GLN A 3 -11.55 15.61 6.25
C GLN A 3 -11.01 15.97 4.87
N LEU A 4 -11.90 16.21 3.90
CA LEU A 4 -11.55 16.75 2.61
C LEU A 4 -11.28 18.26 2.75
N ILE A 5 -10.10 18.71 2.31
CA ILE A 5 -9.68 20.12 2.39
C ILE A 5 -10.04 20.86 1.09
N CYS A 6 -9.60 20.35 -0.05
CA CYS A 6 -9.89 20.92 -1.37
C CYS A 6 -9.81 19.86 -2.48
N LYS A 7 -10.21 20.24 -3.68
CA LYS A 7 -10.12 19.45 -4.91
C LYS A 7 -9.57 20.28 -6.05
N ASP A 8 -8.91 19.59 -7.00
CA ASP A 8 -8.59 20.13 -8.32
C ASP A 8 -9.02 19.07 -9.36
N GLY A 9 -10.17 19.30 -10.02
CA GLY A 9 -10.89 18.26 -10.75
C GLY A 9 -11.36 17.14 -9.82
N HIS A 10 -11.00 15.90 -10.13
CA HIS A 10 -11.24 14.74 -9.26
C HIS A 10 -10.12 14.52 -8.23
N ALA A 11 -8.95 15.13 -8.41
CA ALA A 11 -7.85 15.02 -7.45
C ALA A 11 -8.25 15.64 -6.10
N ARG A 12 -8.00 14.91 -5.02
CA ARG A 12 -8.48 15.24 -3.66
C ARG A 12 -7.30 15.54 -2.75
N ARG A 13 -7.41 16.57 -1.94
CA ARG A 13 -6.51 16.92 -0.85
C ARG A 13 -7.27 16.80 0.47
N GLY A 14 -6.83 15.91 1.35
CA GLY A 14 -7.50 15.68 2.63
C GLY A 14 -6.53 15.37 3.77
N VAL A 15 -7.12 15.17 4.96
CA VAL A 15 -6.43 14.70 6.18
C VAL A 15 -7.22 13.54 6.76
N PHE A 16 -6.52 12.46 7.09
CA PHE A 16 -7.09 11.33 7.83
C PHE A 16 -6.46 11.25 9.22
N THR A 17 -7.29 11.29 10.26
CA THR A 17 -6.83 11.25 11.66
C THR A 17 -6.97 9.85 12.21
N THR A 18 -5.89 9.36 12.83
CA THR A 18 -5.79 8.07 13.53
C THR A 18 -5.34 8.28 14.99
N PRO A 19 -5.37 7.26 15.83
CA PRO A 19 -4.81 7.33 17.19
C PRO A 19 -3.33 7.74 17.23
N HIS A 20 -2.52 7.32 16.25
CA HIS A 20 -1.08 7.59 16.17
C HIS A 20 -0.74 8.78 15.26
N GLY A 21 -1.68 9.66 14.98
CA GLY A 21 -1.42 10.91 14.28
C GLY A 21 -2.26 11.12 13.02
N THR A 22 -1.89 12.13 12.25
CA THR A 22 -2.62 12.55 11.06
C THR A 22 -1.87 12.18 9.78
N VAL A 23 -2.62 11.76 8.77
CA VAL A 23 -2.12 11.42 7.43
C VAL A 23 -2.58 12.48 6.44
N GLN A 24 -1.64 13.14 5.78
CA GLN A 24 -1.91 14.10 4.72
C GLN A 24 -2.10 13.36 3.40
N THR A 25 -3.29 13.43 2.80
CA THR A 25 -3.58 12.74 1.53
C THR A 25 -3.53 13.68 0.33
N PRO A 26 -3.18 13.20 -0.88
CA PRO A 26 -2.78 11.82 -1.20
C PRO A 26 -1.48 11.40 -0.52
N VAL A 27 -1.35 10.08 -0.24
CA VAL A 27 -0.22 9.50 0.49
C VAL A 27 0.23 8.18 -0.13
N PHE A 28 1.52 7.91 -0.06
CA PHE A 28 2.11 6.59 -0.34
C PHE A 28 2.53 5.93 0.98
N MET A 29 2.05 4.72 1.22
CA MET A 29 2.39 3.92 2.39
C MET A 29 3.63 3.07 2.09
N ASN A 30 4.66 3.23 2.91
CA ASN A 30 5.89 2.48 2.74
C ASN A 30 5.75 1.06 3.28
N VAL A 31 5.99 0.03 2.44
CA VAL A 31 5.70 -1.36 2.78
C VAL A 31 6.82 -2.00 3.57
N GLY A 32 6.55 -2.25 4.85
CA GLY A 32 7.41 -2.99 5.79
C GLY A 32 6.88 -4.38 6.07
N THR A 33 7.13 -5.33 5.18
CA THR A 33 6.52 -6.67 5.17
C THR A 33 6.53 -7.41 6.50
N GLN A 34 7.60 -7.26 7.30
CA GLN A 34 7.79 -7.95 8.59
C GLN A 34 8.35 -6.98 9.63
N ALA A 35 7.61 -5.92 9.92
CA ALA A 35 8.00 -4.86 10.84
C ALA A 35 9.34 -4.18 10.45
N ALA A 36 9.68 -4.20 9.17
CA ALA A 36 10.86 -3.53 8.62
C ALA A 36 10.78 -3.44 7.09
N ILE A 37 11.34 -2.40 6.51
CA ILE A 37 11.45 -2.28 5.05
C ILE A 37 12.56 -3.20 4.54
N LYS A 38 12.24 -4.06 3.57
CA LYS A 38 13.25 -4.86 2.85
C LYS A 38 14.23 -3.94 2.12
N GLY A 39 15.48 -3.94 2.56
CA GLY A 39 16.52 -3.01 2.14
C GLY A 39 17.17 -2.33 3.35
N ALA A 40 16.96 -2.88 4.55
CA ALA A 40 17.58 -2.47 5.81
C ALA A 40 17.26 -1.02 6.22
N LEU A 41 15.99 -0.62 6.14
CA LEU A 41 15.50 0.64 6.68
C LEU A 41 14.76 0.41 8.00
N SER A 42 15.17 1.16 9.02
CA SER A 42 14.55 1.20 10.34
C SER A 42 13.40 2.21 10.40
N ALA A 43 12.69 2.25 11.54
CA ALA A 43 11.71 3.30 11.84
C ALA A 43 12.31 4.70 11.75
N GLU A 44 13.52 4.91 12.28
CA GLU A 44 14.25 6.18 12.20
C GLU A 44 14.55 6.60 10.74
N ASP A 45 14.93 5.63 9.89
CA ASP A 45 15.10 5.90 8.45
C ASP A 45 13.78 6.33 7.80
N LEU A 46 12.66 5.68 8.18
CA LEU A 46 11.32 6.04 7.67
C LEU A 46 10.92 7.46 8.09
N GLU A 47 11.23 7.88 9.30
CA GLU A 47 11.02 9.26 9.74
C GLU A 47 11.84 10.25 8.91
N THR A 48 13.12 9.95 8.72
CA THR A 48 14.06 10.76 7.93
C THR A 48 13.60 10.97 6.49
N ILE A 49 12.97 9.98 5.88
CA ILE A 49 12.45 10.08 4.51
C ILE A 49 11.01 10.60 4.43
N GLY A 50 10.42 11.04 5.54
CA GLY A 50 9.09 11.65 5.57
C GLY A 50 7.93 10.67 5.36
N CYS A 51 8.11 9.41 5.76
CA CYS A 51 7.03 8.41 5.78
C CYS A 51 5.94 8.87 6.76
N GLN A 52 4.67 8.83 6.31
CA GLN A 52 3.53 9.17 7.15
C GLN A 52 2.78 7.95 7.65
N VAL A 53 2.75 6.89 6.84
CA VAL A 53 2.06 5.62 7.14
C VAL A 53 2.96 4.48 6.72
N GLU A 54 3.20 3.56 7.62
CA GLU A 54 3.85 2.27 7.33
C GLU A 54 2.76 1.23 7.04
N LEU A 55 2.99 0.33 6.07
CA LEU A 55 2.14 -0.81 5.80
C LEU A 55 2.84 -2.11 6.18
N SER A 56 2.29 -2.82 7.16
CA SER A 56 2.76 -4.13 7.60
C SER A 56 1.86 -5.28 7.09
N ASN A 57 2.48 -6.44 6.81
CA ASN A 57 1.72 -7.58 6.27
C ASN A 57 1.27 -8.56 7.36
N THR A 58 -0.03 -8.67 7.54
CA THR A 58 -0.71 -9.51 8.53
C THR A 58 -0.27 -10.97 8.46
N TYR A 59 -0.31 -11.59 7.28
CA TYR A 59 0.08 -12.98 7.11
C TYR A 59 1.53 -13.25 7.52
N HIS A 60 2.46 -12.41 7.08
CA HIS A 60 3.87 -12.60 7.38
C HIS A 60 4.16 -12.46 8.87
N LEU A 61 3.54 -11.50 9.54
CA LEU A 61 3.72 -11.28 10.98
C LEU A 61 3.03 -12.35 11.83
N HIS A 62 1.87 -12.88 11.37
CA HIS A 62 1.24 -14.04 12.00
C HIS A 62 2.11 -15.29 11.94
N VAL A 63 2.75 -15.55 10.77
CA VAL A 63 3.63 -16.72 10.61
C VAL A 63 4.92 -16.55 11.41
N ARG A 64 5.48 -15.35 11.44
CA ARG A 64 6.73 -15.03 12.15
C ARG A 64 6.83 -13.54 12.47
N PRO A 65 6.96 -13.14 13.73
CA PRO A 65 7.22 -13.96 14.92
C PRO A 65 5.97 -14.57 15.57
N GLY A 66 4.78 -14.19 15.11
CA GLY A 66 3.46 -14.50 15.68
C GLY A 66 2.78 -13.24 16.23
N ASP A 67 1.51 -13.06 15.90
CA ASP A 67 0.73 -11.88 16.30
C ASP A 67 0.50 -11.81 17.83
N GLU A 68 0.37 -12.96 18.51
CA GLU A 68 0.23 -12.99 19.96
C GLU A 68 1.49 -12.48 20.67
N LEU A 69 2.69 -12.84 20.19
CA LEU A 69 3.93 -12.31 20.74
C LEU A 69 4.01 -10.78 20.56
N ILE A 70 3.60 -10.27 19.38
CA ILE A 70 3.58 -8.83 19.14
C ILE A 70 2.57 -8.13 20.05
N ARG A 71 1.38 -8.70 20.25
CA ARG A 71 0.38 -8.22 21.23
C ARG A 71 0.98 -8.12 22.64
N ASP A 72 1.61 -9.18 23.11
CA ASP A 72 2.16 -9.27 24.47
C ASP A 72 3.31 -8.25 24.68
N LEU A 73 3.97 -7.82 23.60
CA LEU A 73 4.96 -6.75 23.59
C LEU A 73 4.35 -5.34 23.40
N GLY A 74 3.04 -5.22 23.31
CA GLY A 74 2.29 -3.97 23.24
C GLY A 74 1.98 -3.48 21.83
N GLY A 75 1.94 -4.39 20.85
CA GLY A 75 1.58 -4.11 19.45
C GLY A 75 2.75 -3.69 18.57
N LEU A 76 2.47 -3.53 17.26
CA LEU A 76 3.49 -3.23 16.25
C LEU A 76 4.20 -1.90 16.50
N HIS A 77 3.48 -0.86 16.89
CA HIS A 77 4.05 0.45 17.16
C HIS A 77 5.19 0.35 18.18
N LYS A 78 4.94 -0.32 19.30
CA LYS A 78 5.95 -0.52 20.32
C LYS A 78 7.04 -1.50 19.90
N PHE A 79 6.66 -2.58 19.20
CA PHE A 79 7.59 -3.62 18.75
C PHE A 79 8.65 -3.10 17.78
N MET A 80 8.27 -2.23 16.84
CA MET A 80 9.20 -1.65 15.86
C MET A 80 9.63 -0.20 16.16
N THR A 81 9.19 0.35 17.29
CA THR A 81 9.48 1.74 17.70
C THR A 81 9.05 2.75 16.63
N TRP A 82 7.82 2.60 16.14
CA TRP A 82 7.22 3.47 15.15
C TRP A 82 5.99 4.17 15.74
N GLU A 83 6.01 5.50 15.85
CA GLU A 83 5.00 6.28 16.55
C GLU A 83 3.91 6.87 15.63
N LYS A 84 4.03 6.65 14.32
CA LYS A 84 3.07 7.16 13.33
C LYS A 84 2.11 6.07 12.86
N PRO A 85 1.08 6.43 12.07
CA PRO A 85 0.07 5.48 11.61
C PRO A 85 0.63 4.23 10.94
N ILE A 86 0.00 3.08 11.22
CA ILE A 86 0.25 1.80 10.57
C ILE A 86 -1.06 1.31 9.94
N LEU A 87 -0.97 0.83 8.70
CA LEU A 87 -1.99 0.01 8.07
C LEU A 87 -1.53 -1.44 8.03
N THR A 88 -2.39 -2.39 8.41
CA THR A 88 -2.17 -3.81 8.18
C THR A 88 -3.06 -4.30 7.04
N ASP A 89 -2.48 -5.04 6.08
CA ASP A 89 -3.26 -5.70 5.05
C ASP A 89 -4.11 -6.85 5.62
N SER A 90 -5.01 -7.41 4.81
CA SER A 90 -5.89 -8.50 5.26
C SER A 90 -5.19 -9.86 5.39
N GLY A 91 -4.00 -10.03 4.81
CA GLY A 91 -3.36 -11.32 4.58
C GLY A 91 -3.91 -12.10 3.38
N GLY A 92 -5.03 -11.68 2.81
CA GLY A 92 -5.70 -12.38 1.71
C GLY A 92 -4.83 -12.48 0.46
N PHE A 93 -4.23 -11.38 0.01
CA PHE A 93 -3.37 -11.39 -1.19
C PHE A 93 -2.18 -12.34 -1.06
N GLN A 94 -1.52 -12.42 0.11
CA GLN A 94 -0.39 -13.32 0.34
C GLN A 94 -0.83 -14.78 0.27
N ILE A 95 -2.00 -15.11 0.80
CA ILE A 95 -2.59 -16.44 0.68
C ILE A 95 -2.86 -16.78 -0.80
N PHE A 96 -3.40 -15.83 -1.56
CA PHE A 96 -3.68 -16.02 -2.99
C PHE A 96 -2.42 -16.11 -3.85
N SER A 97 -1.35 -15.40 -3.49
CA SER A 97 -0.12 -15.36 -4.27
C SER A 97 0.90 -16.45 -3.90
N LEU A 98 0.95 -16.88 -2.64
CA LEU A 98 1.98 -17.80 -2.12
C LEU A 98 1.48 -19.24 -1.93
N ALA A 99 0.18 -19.45 -1.69
CA ALA A 99 -0.36 -20.78 -1.48
C ALA A 99 -0.64 -21.50 -2.80
N GLN A 100 0.15 -22.54 -3.11
CA GLN A 100 -0.04 -23.39 -4.29
C GLN A 100 -1.32 -24.24 -4.20
N LEU A 101 -1.67 -24.71 -3.00
CA LEU A 101 -2.86 -25.49 -2.70
C LEU A 101 -3.68 -24.74 -1.65
N ARG A 102 -4.84 -24.25 -2.06
CA ARG A 102 -5.79 -23.56 -1.18
C ARG A 102 -7.19 -24.02 -1.45
N LYS A 103 -7.98 -24.13 -0.39
CA LYS A 103 -9.43 -24.41 -0.45
C LYS A 103 -10.19 -23.20 0.08
N ILE A 104 -10.96 -22.57 -0.79
CA ILE A 104 -11.82 -21.43 -0.45
C ILE A 104 -13.20 -21.97 -0.14
N THR A 105 -13.76 -21.57 1.00
CA THR A 105 -15.11 -21.87 1.43
C THR A 105 -15.82 -20.59 1.87
N GLU A 106 -17.05 -20.67 2.31
CA GLU A 106 -17.77 -19.53 2.89
C GLU A 106 -17.16 -19.07 4.24
N GLU A 107 -16.60 -20.01 4.99
CA GLU A 107 -15.98 -19.76 6.29
C GLU A 107 -14.67 -19.01 6.15
N GLY A 108 -13.86 -19.32 5.13
CA GLY A 108 -12.54 -18.76 4.90
C GLY A 108 -11.70 -19.60 3.95
N VAL A 109 -10.38 -19.54 4.10
CA VAL A 109 -9.40 -20.20 3.25
C VAL A 109 -8.48 -21.10 4.08
N ALA A 110 -8.44 -22.38 3.71
CA ALA A 110 -7.48 -23.33 4.24
C ALA A 110 -6.30 -23.50 3.26
N PHE A 111 -5.06 -23.44 3.75
CA PHE A 111 -3.86 -23.51 2.93
C PHE A 111 -2.65 -23.98 3.74
N ASN A 112 -1.55 -24.28 3.04
CA ASN A 112 -0.29 -24.63 3.67
C ASN A 112 0.65 -23.42 3.74
N CYS A 113 1.25 -23.20 4.91
CA CYS A 113 2.24 -22.15 5.12
C CYS A 113 3.47 -22.37 4.19
N HIS A 114 3.87 -21.31 3.49
CA HIS A 114 5.02 -21.36 2.59
C HIS A 114 6.38 -21.48 3.30
N VAL A 115 6.43 -21.24 4.62
CA VAL A 115 7.66 -21.27 5.41
C VAL A 115 7.96 -22.66 5.96
N ASP A 116 6.95 -23.32 6.53
CA ASP A 116 7.11 -24.58 7.30
C ASP A 116 6.11 -25.68 6.89
N GLY A 117 5.24 -25.41 5.91
CA GLY A 117 4.26 -26.36 5.39
C GLY A 117 3.08 -26.68 6.31
N ARG A 118 2.99 -26.08 7.51
CA ARG A 118 1.85 -26.31 8.42
C ARG A 118 0.53 -25.85 7.81
N HIS A 119 -0.54 -26.53 8.16
CA HIS A 119 -1.89 -26.13 7.78
C HIS A 119 -2.31 -24.87 8.54
N ILE A 120 -2.78 -23.88 7.80
CA ILE A 120 -3.34 -22.63 8.33
C ILE A 120 -4.75 -22.48 7.77
N PHE A 121 -5.68 -22.09 8.63
CA PHE A 121 -6.97 -21.56 8.24
C PHE A 121 -6.99 -20.06 8.51
N MET A 122 -7.49 -19.27 7.58
CA MET A 122 -7.70 -17.85 7.74
C MET A 122 -9.04 -17.45 7.13
N GLY A 123 -9.88 -16.87 7.94
CA GLY A 123 -11.15 -16.27 7.57
C GLY A 123 -11.25 -14.84 8.10
N PRO A 124 -12.41 -14.21 7.97
CA PRO A 124 -12.65 -12.86 8.45
C PRO A 124 -12.29 -12.66 9.93
N GLU A 125 -12.72 -13.56 10.80
CA GLU A 125 -12.50 -13.45 12.24
C GLU A 125 -11.03 -13.64 12.60
N GLU A 126 -10.32 -14.60 11.98
CA GLU A 126 -8.89 -14.82 12.19
C GLU A 126 -8.08 -13.61 11.71
N SER A 127 -8.40 -13.07 10.54
CA SER A 127 -7.73 -11.88 10.01
C SER A 127 -7.91 -10.68 10.94
N MET A 128 -9.14 -10.44 11.44
CA MET A 128 -9.39 -9.34 12.38
C MET A 128 -8.71 -9.56 13.71
N ARG A 129 -8.71 -10.79 14.26
CA ARG A 129 -7.98 -11.13 15.49
C ARG A 129 -6.49 -10.81 15.35
N ILE A 130 -5.89 -11.25 14.26
CA ILE A 130 -4.46 -11.02 14.01
C ILE A 130 -4.17 -9.52 13.92
N GLN A 131 -4.94 -8.76 13.15
CA GLN A 131 -4.75 -7.32 12.99
C GLN A 131 -5.01 -6.55 14.29
N ALA A 132 -5.98 -6.98 15.11
CA ALA A 132 -6.20 -6.43 16.44
C ALA A 132 -5.03 -6.69 17.39
N ASN A 133 -4.43 -7.91 17.37
CA ASN A 133 -3.22 -8.23 18.12
C ASN A 133 -2.01 -7.39 17.67
N LEU A 134 -1.90 -7.12 16.35
CA LEU A 134 -0.87 -6.24 15.80
C LEU A 134 -1.08 -4.77 16.22
N GLY A 135 -2.33 -4.34 16.44
CA GLY A 135 -2.68 -3.01 16.94
C GLY A 135 -2.45 -1.89 15.93
N SER A 136 -2.57 -2.15 14.63
CA SER A 136 -2.50 -1.11 13.60
C SER A 136 -3.60 -0.06 13.74
N ASP A 137 -3.45 1.10 13.07
CA ASP A 137 -4.51 2.12 13.04
C ASP A 137 -5.61 1.76 12.05
N ILE A 138 -5.22 1.18 10.91
CA ILE A 138 -6.12 0.80 9.82
C ILE A 138 -5.98 -0.70 9.59
N ALA A 139 -7.07 -1.44 9.78
CA ALA A 139 -7.20 -2.84 9.41
C ALA A 139 -7.90 -2.96 8.05
N MET A 140 -7.38 -3.83 7.17
CA MET A 140 -8.04 -4.15 5.91
C MET A 140 -8.97 -5.36 6.07
N ALA A 141 -10.16 -5.28 5.48
CA ALA A 141 -11.09 -6.41 5.48
C ALA A 141 -10.51 -7.61 4.74
N PHE A 142 -10.82 -8.82 5.23
CA PHE A 142 -10.44 -10.05 4.53
C PHE A 142 -11.27 -10.21 3.25
N ASP A 143 -10.58 -10.43 2.12
CA ASP A 143 -11.17 -10.44 0.78
C ASP A 143 -10.61 -11.56 -0.09
N GLU A 144 -11.27 -11.81 -1.21
CA GLU A 144 -10.77 -12.72 -2.25
C GLU A 144 -10.23 -11.91 -3.44
N CYS A 145 -8.90 -11.91 -3.60
CA CYS A 145 -8.24 -11.34 -4.77
C CYS A 145 -8.26 -12.37 -5.93
N ILE A 146 -8.90 -12.02 -7.05
CA ILE A 146 -9.08 -12.90 -8.21
C ILE A 146 -8.09 -12.53 -9.30
N LYS A 147 -7.52 -13.55 -9.97
CA LYS A 147 -6.67 -13.36 -11.16
C LYS A 147 -7.50 -12.86 -12.34
N ILE A 148 -6.88 -12.04 -13.17
CA ILE A 148 -7.41 -11.64 -14.48
C ILE A 148 -6.65 -12.41 -15.58
N PRO A 149 -7.38 -13.07 -16.51
CA PRO A 149 -8.83 -13.16 -16.65
C PRO A 149 -9.47 -14.21 -15.72
N SER A 150 -10.75 -14.00 -15.39
CA SER A 150 -11.59 -14.97 -14.68
C SER A 150 -13.03 -14.92 -15.20
N PRO A 151 -13.82 -16.03 -15.14
CA PRO A 151 -15.20 -16.06 -15.60
C PRO A 151 -16.10 -15.10 -14.80
N TYR A 152 -17.01 -14.42 -15.48
CA TYR A 152 -17.91 -13.43 -14.90
C TYR A 152 -18.71 -13.98 -13.70
N ASP A 153 -19.33 -15.16 -13.83
CA ASP A 153 -20.12 -15.76 -12.75
C ASP A 153 -19.28 -16.10 -11.51
N TYR A 154 -18.03 -16.52 -11.71
CA TYR A 154 -17.11 -16.73 -10.58
C TYR A 154 -16.80 -15.41 -9.88
N VAL A 155 -16.50 -14.35 -10.63
CA VAL A 155 -16.21 -13.02 -10.08
C VAL A 155 -17.41 -12.48 -9.31
N LYS A 156 -18.63 -12.63 -9.85
CA LYS A 156 -19.86 -12.24 -9.17
C LYS A 156 -20.02 -12.96 -7.83
N ASN A 157 -19.88 -14.27 -7.81
CA ASN A 157 -19.98 -15.08 -6.60
C ASN A 157 -18.91 -14.69 -5.56
N SER A 158 -17.70 -14.37 -6.02
CA SER A 158 -16.61 -13.91 -5.17
C SER A 158 -16.88 -12.53 -4.59
N CYS A 159 -17.45 -11.58 -5.34
CA CYS A 159 -17.89 -10.28 -4.82
C CYS A 159 -18.93 -10.44 -3.71
N ASP A 160 -19.91 -11.31 -3.90
CA ASP A 160 -20.94 -11.59 -2.90
C ASP A 160 -20.34 -12.24 -1.64
N ARG A 161 -19.36 -13.14 -1.78
CA ARG A 161 -18.60 -13.73 -0.65
C ARG A 161 -17.78 -12.67 0.07
N THR A 162 -17.03 -11.85 -0.66
CA THR A 162 -16.24 -10.75 -0.10
C THR A 162 -17.12 -9.77 0.70
N TYR A 163 -18.32 -9.48 0.23
CA TYR A 163 -19.28 -8.66 0.98
C TYR A 163 -19.72 -9.34 2.30
N ARG A 164 -20.04 -10.63 2.29
CA ARG A 164 -20.40 -11.37 3.52
C ARG A 164 -19.21 -11.44 4.49
N TRP A 165 -18.01 -11.67 3.97
CA TRP A 165 -16.77 -11.63 4.76
C TRP A 165 -16.52 -10.26 5.37
N LEU A 166 -16.75 -9.17 4.62
CA LEU A 166 -16.62 -7.81 5.13
C LEU A 166 -17.54 -7.54 6.34
N ARG A 167 -18.78 -8.02 6.28
CA ARG A 167 -19.70 -7.89 7.41
C ARG A 167 -19.19 -8.63 8.66
N ARG A 168 -18.64 -9.83 8.47
CA ARG A 168 -18.02 -10.61 9.56
C ARG A 168 -16.77 -9.89 10.09
N CYS A 169 -15.93 -9.36 9.22
CA CYS A 169 -14.78 -8.54 9.62
C CYS A 169 -15.21 -7.37 10.50
N LYS A 170 -16.26 -6.64 10.07
CA LYS A 170 -16.77 -5.50 10.85
C LYS A 170 -17.20 -5.92 12.26
N THR A 171 -18.02 -6.95 12.35
CA THR A 171 -18.47 -7.46 13.65
C THR A 171 -17.31 -7.93 14.54
N ALA A 172 -16.35 -8.66 13.95
CA ALA A 172 -15.21 -9.17 14.70
C ALA A 172 -14.27 -8.03 15.17
N LEU A 173 -14.01 -7.03 14.32
CA LEU A 173 -13.17 -5.90 14.72
C LEU A 173 -13.82 -5.04 15.79
N ASP A 174 -15.12 -4.77 15.68
CA ASP A 174 -15.90 -4.05 16.71
C ASP A 174 -15.82 -4.78 18.07
N ASP A 175 -15.86 -6.12 18.08
CA ASP A 175 -15.68 -6.93 19.29
C ASP A 175 -14.26 -6.80 19.87
N TYR A 176 -13.21 -6.95 19.01
CA TYR A 176 -11.82 -6.87 19.49
C TYR A 176 -11.43 -5.48 19.97
N THR A 177 -11.84 -4.42 19.30
CA THR A 177 -11.52 -3.03 19.69
C THR A 177 -12.32 -2.57 20.91
N GLY A 178 -13.48 -3.19 21.19
CA GLY A 178 -14.31 -2.92 22.37
C GLY A 178 -13.85 -3.60 23.66
N ARG A 179 -12.80 -4.42 23.64
CA ARG A 179 -12.28 -5.12 24.83
C ARG A 179 -11.40 -4.21 25.68
N ASP A 180 -11.38 -4.47 26.97
CA ASP A 180 -10.53 -3.73 27.93
C ASP A 180 -9.03 -3.93 27.68
N ASP A 181 -8.64 -5.05 27.09
CA ASP A 181 -7.25 -5.41 26.75
C ASP A 181 -6.88 -5.14 25.28
N ALA A 182 -7.71 -4.39 24.53
CA ALA A 182 -7.45 -4.06 23.15
C ALA A 182 -6.13 -3.28 23.01
N VAL A 183 -5.23 -3.75 22.13
CA VAL A 183 -3.94 -3.07 21.85
C VAL A 183 -4.17 -1.67 21.30
N ASN A 184 -5.12 -1.53 20.37
CA ASN A 184 -5.52 -0.23 19.79
C ASN A 184 -7.05 -0.13 19.71
N PRO A 185 -7.73 0.41 20.73
CA PRO A 185 -9.19 0.59 20.72
C PRO A 185 -9.69 1.52 19.61
N GLY A 186 -8.81 2.36 19.05
CA GLY A 186 -9.13 3.27 17.94
C GLY A 186 -8.84 2.71 16.56
N GLN A 187 -8.52 1.42 16.43
CA GLN A 187 -8.32 0.75 15.13
C GLN A 187 -9.60 0.78 14.30
N VAL A 188 -9.47 1.13 13.01
CA VAL A 188 -10.61 1.24 12.11
C VAL A 188 -10.53 0.28 10.93
N LEU A 189 -11.68 -0.09 10.35
CA LEU A 189 -11.79 -0.99 9.21
C LEU A 189 -11.92 -0.24 7.90
N PHE A 190 -11.12 -0.66 6.89
CA PHE A 190 -11.34 -0.30 5.49
C PHE A 190 -11.92 -1.50 4.74
N GLY A 191 -12.99 -1.26 3.98
CA GLY A 191 -13.61 -2.25 3.09
C GLY A 191 -12.89 -2.30 1.75
N ILE A 192 -12.93 -3.47 1.07
CA ILE A 192 -12.27 -3.67 -0.22
C ILE A 192 -13.31 -3.93 -1.29
N ASN A 193 -13.34 -3.07 -2.31
CA ASN A 193 -14.11 -3.27 -3.53
C ASN A 193 -13.41 -4.27 -4.44
N GLN A 194 -14.12 -5.32 -4.87
CA GLN A 194 -13.67 -6.34 -5.81
C GLN A 194 -14.57 -6.37 -7.05
N GLY A 195 -14.20 -7.13 -8.10
CA GLY A 195 -14.95 -7.26 -9.34
C GLY A 195 -14.09 -7.36 -10.60
N THR A 196 -12.76 -7.54 -10.44
CA THR A 196 -11.80 -7.56 -11.56
C THR A 196 -11.94 -6.31 -12.46
N ILE A 197 -12.09 -6.45 -13.77
CA ILE A 197 -12.35 -5.37 -14.74
C ILE A 197 -13.83 -5.24 -15.12
N PHE A 198 -14.73 -6.03 -14.51
CA PHE A 198 -16.18 -5.96 -14.79
C PHE A 198 -16.80 -4.77 -14.05
N GLN A 199 -17.00 -3.67 -14.78
CA GLN A 199 -17.44 -2.41 -14.20
C GLN A 199 -18.80 -2.49 -13.50
N ASP A 200 -19.74 -3.27 -14.04
CA ASP A 200 -21.06 -3.52 -13.45
C ASP A 200 -20.95 -4.20 -12.07
N LEU A 201 -20.12 -5.25 -11.97
CA LEU A 201 -19.85 -5.93 -10.70
C LEU A 201 -19.13 -5.01 -9.70
N ARG A 202 -18.18 -4.22 -10.17
CA ARG A 202 -17.46 -3.23 -9.34
C ARG A 202 -18.45 -2.22 -8.74
N ILE A 203 -19.32 -1.66 -9.57
CA ILE A 203 -20.31 -0.66 -9.15
C ILE A 203 -21.31 -1.27 -8.16
N GLU A 204 -21.87 -2.45 -8.49
CA GLU A 204 -22.78 -3.16 -7.59
C GLU A 204 -22.14 -3.45 -6.24
N HIS A 205 -20.91 -3.99 -6.25
CA HIS A 205 -20.19 -4.32 -5.04
C HIS A 205 -19.85 -3.06 -4.23
N MET A 206 -19.44 -1.96 -4.90
CA MET A 206 -19.13 -0.70 -4.20
C MET A 206 -20.36 -0.14 -3.48
N LYS A 207 -21.52 -0.13 -4.13
CA LYS A 207 -22.78 0.30 -3.49
C LYS A 207 -23.08 -0.53 -2.23
N LYS A 208 -22.96 -1.85 -2.32
CA LYS A 208 -23.21 -2.76 -1.18
C LYS A 208 -22.26 -2.49 0.00
N ILE A 209 -20.97 -2.29 -0.27
CA ILE A 209 -20.01 -2.05 0.82
C ILE A 209 -20.08 -0.63 1.38
N ALA A 210 -20.47 0.36 0.57
CA ALA A 210 -20.68 1.73 1.02
C ALA A 210 -21.77 1.85 2.08
N ASP A 211 -22.83 1.03 1.99
CA ASP A 211 -23.95 1.01 2.95
C ASP A 211 -23.50 0.55 4.37
N LEU A 212 -22.32 -0.01 4.52
CA LEU A 212 -21.78 -0.42 5.83
C LEU A 212 -21.14 0.73 6.62
N ASP A 213 -21.03 1.91 6.04
CA ASP A 213 -20.45 3.14 6.63
C ASP A 213 -19.11 2.89 7.34
N LEU A 214 -18.13 2.39 6.60
CA LEU A 214 -16.79 2.10 7.10
C LEU A 214 -15.92 3.37 7.17
N ALA A 215 -14.78 3.27 7.85
CA ALA A 215 -13.84 4.38 7.98
C ALA A 215 -13.14 4.75 6.65
N GLY A 216 -13.07 3.82 5.69
CA GLY A 216 -12.49 4.03 4.37
C GLY A 216 -12.77 2.87 3.41
N TYR A 217 -12.45 3.07 2.14
CA TYR A 217 -12.73 2.09 1.08
C TYR A 217 -11.53 1.94 0.16
N ALA A 218 -11.19 0.69 -0.14
CA ALA A 218 -10.13 0.36 -1.07
C ALA A 218 -10.68 -0.22 -2.38
N ILE A 219 -9.93 -0.03 -3.46
CA ILE A 219 -10.11 -0.72 -4.74
C ILE A 219 -9.02 -1.79 -4.80
N GLY A 220 -9.42 -3.05 -4.61
CA GLY A 220 -8.52 -4.21 -4.67
C GLY A 220 -8.62 -4.96 -6.00
N GLY A 221 -7.77 -5.97 -6.20
CA GLY A 221 -7.79 -6.85 -7.36
C GLY A 221 -7.52 -6.16 -8.69
N LEU A 222 -6.69 -5.10 -8.67
CA LEU A 222 -6.07 -4.46 -9.83
C LEU A 222 -4.55 -4.61 -9.75
N ALA A 223 -3.83 -4.29 -10.83
CA ALA A 223 -2.40 -4.58 -11.02
C ALA A 223 -2.06 -6.08 -10.91
N VAL A 224 -2.99 -6.96 -11.33
CA VAL A 224 -2.89 -8.42 -11.25
C VAL A 224 -3.08 -9.12 -12.61
N GLY A 225 -2.98 -8.38 -13.73
CA GLY A 225 -3.03 -8.94 -15.08
C GLY A 225 -3.76 -8.09 -16.12
N GLU A 226 -4.50 -7.07 -15.72
CA GLU A 226 -5.13 -6.11 -16.62
C GLU A 226 -4.12 -5.12 -17.22
N THR A 227 -4.55 -4.46 -18.29
CA THR A 227 -3.80 -3.33 -18.87
C THR A 227 -3.93 -2.08 -18.00
N THR A 228 -2.98 -1.17 -18.13
CA THR A 228 -3.02 0.13 -17.45
C THR A 228 -4.30 0.91 -17.76
N GLN A 229 -4.81 0.85 -18.99
CA GLN A 229 -6.04 1.53 -19.36
C GLN A 229 -7.26 0.90 -18.70
N GLU A 230 -7.36 -0.44 -18.66
CA GLU A 230 -8.45 -1.15 -17.97
C GLU A 230 -8.46 -0.81 -16.46
N MET A 231 -7.28 -0.67 -15.84
CA MET A 231 -7.17 -0.21 -14.46
C MET A 231 -7.76 1.20 -14.30
N TYR A 232 -7.38 2.15 -15.16
CA TYR A 232 -7.88 3.52 -15.09
C TYR A 232 -9.38 3.62 -15.34
N ASP A 233 -9.91 2.87 -16.31
CA ASP A 233 -11.32 2.82 -16.62
C ASP A 233 -12.13 2.21 -15.47
N THR A 234 -11.58 1.21 -14.81
CA THR A 234 -12.18 0.59 -13.61
C THR A 234 -12.25 1.58 -12.45
N ILE A 235 -11.17 2.30 -12.16
CA ILE A 235 -11.15 3.33 -11.11
C ILE A 235 -12.19 4.42 -11.41
N ALA A 236 -12.23 4.92 -12.64
CA ALA A 236 -13.17 5.95 -13.07
C ALA A 236 -14.64 5.49 -12.98
N ALA A 237 -14.92 4.22 -13.26
CA ALA A 237 -16.25 3.64 -13.15
C ALA A 237 -16.73 3.52 -11.69
N VAL A 238 -15.82 3.23 -10.75
CA VAL A 238 -16.15 3.03 -9.33
C VAL A 238 -16.19 4.34 -8.55
N GLU A 239 -15.35 5.31 -8.92
CA GLU A 239 -15.15 6.58 -8.21
C GLU A 239 -16.46 7.30 -7.82
N PRO A 240 -17.47 7.44 -8.70
CA PRO A 240 -18.73 8.15 -8.37
C PRO A 240 -19.55 7.48 -7.26
N TYR A 241 -19.31 6.21 -6.98
CA TYR A 241 -20.03 5.42 -5.97
C TYR A 241 -19.25 5.28 -4.66
N MET A 242 -18.00 5.75 -4.62
CA MET A 242 -17.22 5.80 -3.39
C MET A 242 -17.64 7.01 -2.54
N PRO A 243 -17.91 6.84 -1.22
CA PRO A 243 -18.29 7.94 -0.34
C PRO A 243 -17.32 9.11 -0.43
N ALA A 244 -17.85 10.33 -0.54
CA ALA A 244 -17.05 11.52 -0.75
C ALA A 244 -16.30 11.97 0.52
N ASP A 245 -16.83 11.64 1.67
CA ASP A 245 -16.32 11.96 3.01
C ASP A 245 -15.42 10.88 3.61
N LYS A 246 -15.06 9.86 2.82
CA LYS A 246 -14.16 8.76 3.23
C LYS A 246 -12.91 8.73 2.37
N PRO A 247 -11.77 8.24 2.92
CA PRO A 247 -10.55 8.03 2.14
C PRO A 247 -10.71 6.86 1.16
N ARG A 248 -10.02 6.96 0.02
CA ARG A 248 -10.05 6.02 -1.10
C ARG A 248 -8.67 5.46 -1.35
N TYR A 249 -8.52 4.17 -1.26
CA TYR A 249 -7.23 3.48 -1.35
C TYR A 249 -7.17 2.58 -2.57
N LEU A 250 -6.16 2.75 -3.43
CA LEU A 250 -5.85 1.85 -4.54
C LEU A 250 -4.71 0.92 -4.13
N MET A 251 -5.02 -0.36 -3.96
CA MET A 251 -4.11 -1.36 -3.40
C MET A 251 -3.06 -1.82 -4.43
N GLY A 252 -1.81 -1.90 -3.99
CA GLY A 252 -0.70 -2.49 -4.75
C GLY A 252 -0.20 -1.67 -5.94
N VAL A 253 -0.65 -0.43 -6.10
CA VAL A 253 -0.29 0.45 -7.22
C VAL A 253 0.59 1.60 -6.75
N GLY A 254 1.66 1.93 -7.40
CA GLY A 254 2.35 1.31 -8.52
C GLY A 254 3.48 2.21 -8.98
N THR A 255 3.60 2.43 -10.30
CA THR A 255 4.60 3.36 -10.84
C THR A 255 4.24 4.81 -10.51
N PRO A 256 5.21 5.76 -10.53
CA PRO A 256 4.91 7.18 -10.36
C PRO A 256 3.82 7.69 -11.30
N GLY A 257 3.85 7.28 -12.57
CA GLY A 257 2.82 7.65 -13.54
C GLY A 257 1.45 7.10 -13.18
N ASN A 258 1.36 5.82 -12.76
CA ASN A 258 0.10 5.23 -12.32
C ASN A 258 -0.48 5.93 -11.09
N ILE A 259 0.36 6.35 -10.15
CA ILE A 259 -0.06 7.11 -8.97
C ILE A 259 -0.65 8.46 -9.41
N ILE A 260 0.07 9.22 -10.24
CA ILE A 260 -0.40 10.52 -10.74
C ILE A 260 -1.75 10.36 -11.46
N GLU A 261 -1.88 9.39 -12.36
CA GLU A 261 -3.12 9.13 -13.09
C GLU A 261 -4.28 8.69 -12.19
N SER A 262 -4.00 7.94 -11.13
CA SER A 262 -5.01 7.48 -10.18
C SER A 262 -5.46 8.60 -9.22
N VAL A 263 -4.54 9.48 -8.81
CA VAL A 263 -4.92 10.71 -8.06
C VAL A 263 -5.83 11.59 -8.91
N ALA A 264 -5.58 11.73 -10.22
CA ALA A 264 -6.49 12.42 -11.15
C ALA A 264 -7.91 11.83 -11.18
N ARG A 265 -8.08 10.59 -10.71
CA ARG A 265 -9.35 9.85 -10.61
C ARG A 265 -9.86 9.73 -9.16
N GLY A 266 -9.34 10.55 -8.25
CA GLY A 266 -9.87 10.69 -6.89
C GLY A 266 -9.34 9.68 -5.87
N VAL A 267 -8.20 9.04 -6.10
CA VAL A 267 -7.56 8.13 -5.13
C VAL A 267 -6.69 8.90 -4.14
N ASP A 268 -6.74 8.52 -2.86
CA ASP A 268 -6.07 9.19 -1.74
C ASP A 268 -4.88 8.40 -1.16
N PHE A 269 -4.96 7.06 -1.13
CA PHE A 269 -3.95 6.18 -0.52
C PHE A 269 -3.38 5.20 -1.54
N PHE A 270 -2.08 4.93 -1.43
CA PHE A 270 -1.35 4.01 -2.30
C PHE A 270 -0.34 3.21 -1.51
N ASP A 271 -0.07 2.00 -1.96
CA ASP A 271 1.07 1.19 -1.55
C ASP A 271 1.65 0.45 -2.75
N CYS A 272 2.90 0.12 -2.70
CA CYS A 272 3.51 -0.85 -3.60
C CYS A 272 4.89 -1.29 -3.07
N VAL A 273 5.20 -2.57 -3.21
CA VAL A 273 6.54 -3.09 -2.90
C VAL A 273 7.59 -2.69 -3.94
N MET A 274 7.15 -2.19 -5.11
CA MET A 274 8.01 -1.93 -6.26
C MET A 274 9.14 -0.92 -5.96
N PRO A 275 8.95 0.21 -5.27
CA PRO A 275 10.04 1.15 -5.00
C PRO A 275 11.19 0.49 -4.24
N ALA A 276 10.89 -0.24 -3.17
CA ALA A 276 11.90 -0.96 -2.40
C ALA A 276 12.50 -2.13 -3.19
N ARG A 277 11.67 -2.90 -3.92
CA ARG A 277 12.15 -3.99 -4.78
C ARG A 277 13.08 -3.48 -5.87
N ASN A 278 12.66 -2.45 -6.61
CA ASN A 278 13.46 -1.83 -7.66
C ASN A 278 14.78 -1.26 -7.12
N GLY A 279 14.74 -0.58 -5.97
CA GLY A 279 15.93 -0.09 -5.29
C GLY A 279 16.95 -1.19 -5.03
N ARG A 280 16.53 -2.33 -4.45
CA ARG A 280 17.41 -3.48 -4.23
C ARG A 280 18.06 -4.05 -5.50
N HIS A 281 17.44 -3.83 -6.66
CA HIS A 281 17.96 -4.27 -7.95
C HIS A 281 18.71 -3.18 -8.72
N GLY A 282 18.82 -1.97 -8.14
CA GLY A 282 19.55 -0.85 -8.73
C GLY A 282 18.76 -0.03 -9.74
N HIS A 283 17.43 -0.17 -9.78
CA HIS A 283 16.54 0.69 -10.54
C HIS A 283 16.05 1.83 -9.64
N LEU A 284 16.42 3.07 -10.01
CA LEU A 284 16.23 4.25 -9.17
C LEU A 284 15.34 5.27 -9.87
N PHE A 285 14.36 5.79 -9.14
CA PHE A 285 13.44 6.82 -9.64
C PHE A 285 14.07 8.20 -9.51
N THR A 286 13.97 9.00 -10.58
CA THR A 286 14.40 10.39 -10.60
C THR A 286 13.33 11.28 -11.22
N TRP A 287 13.43 12.59 -11.05
CA TRP A 287 12.49 13.54 -11.66
C TRP A 287 12.61 13.61 -13.18
N SER A 288 13.58 12.93 -13.78
CA SER A 288 13.78 12.82 -15.22
C SER A 288 13.44 11.43 -15.78
N GLY A 289 13.12 10.46 -14.91
CA GLY A 289 12.83 9.06 -15.29
C GLY A 289 13.57 8.04 -14.43
N VAL A 290 13.58 6.78 -14.85
CA VAL A 290 14.16 5.66 -14.11
C VAL A 290 15.54 5.31 -14.65
N ILE A 291 16.55 5.33 -13.77
CA ILE A 291 17.91 4.91 -14.12
C ILE A 291 18.21 3.49 -13.61
N ASN A 292 19.07 2.75 -14.31
CA ASN A 292 19.69 1.55 -13.79
C ASN A 292 21.13 1.88 -13.40
N ILE A 293 21.39 2.02 -12.11
CA ILE A 293 22.68 2.44 -11.56
C ILE A 293 23.84 1.47 -11.92
N LYS A 294 23.54 0.22 -12.29
CA LYS A 294 24.53 -0.79 -12.66
C LYS A 294 25.13 -0.56 -14.05
N ASN A 295 24.54 0.35 -14.87
CA ASN A 295 25.02 0.68 -16.20
C ASN A 295 26.45 1.27 -16.16
N GLU A 296 27.24 0.97 -17.17
CA GLU A 296 28.65 1.37 -17.25
C GLU A 296 28.83 2.90 -17.29
N LYS A 297 27.90 3.62 -17.92
CA LYS A 297 27.92 5.09 -17.99
C LYS A 297 28.04 5.79 -16.64
N TYR A 298 27.64 5.14 -15.53
CA TYR A 298 27.72 5.70 -14.18
C TYR A 298 29.06 5.39 -13.45
N GLN A 299 30.00 4.70 -14.09
CA GLN A 299 31.25 4.29 -13.44
C GLN A 299 32.10 5.47 -12.96
N ARG A 300 32.05 6.59 -13.66
CA ARG A 300 32.80 7.82 -13.34
C ARG A 300 31.88 9.02 -13.12
N ASP A 301 30.58 8.77 -12.84
CA ASP A 301 29.59 9.81 -12.69
C ASP A 301 29.59 10.30 -11.24
N GLU A 302 30.11 11.49 -11.02
CA GLU A 302 30.20 12.15 -9.71
C GLU A 302 28.88 12.81 -9.30
N GLN A 303 27.87 12.84 -10.16
CA GLN A 303 26.56 13.41 -9.83
C GLN A 303 25.81 12.54 -8.80
N PRO A 304 24.91 13.16 -7.99
CA PRO A 304 23.98 12.39 -7.16
C PRO A 304 23.05 11.53 -8.03
N ILE A 305 22.30 10.61 -7.41
CA ILE A 305 21.28 9.80 -8.14
C ILE A 305 20.37 10.74 -8.93
N ASP A 306 19.87 11.78 -8.29
CA ASP A 306 19.05 12.82 -8.90
C ASP A 306 19.49 14.19 -8.38
N PRO A 307 19.91 15.11 -9.27
CA PRO A 307 20.27 16.48 -8.87
C PRO A 307 19.14 17.31 -8.25
N GLN A 308 17.88 16.89 -8.47
CA GLN A 308 16.69 17.54 -7.90
C GLN A 308 16.24 16.89 -6.56
N CYS A 309 16.99 15.90 -6.06
CA CYS A 309 16.67 15.15 -4.86
C CYS A 309 17.62 15.52 -3.73
N ASP A 310 17.08 15.82 -2.57
CA ASP A 310 17.83 16.15 -1.37
C ASP A 310 17.74 15.07 -0.27
N CYS A 311 17.47 13.81 -0.65
CA CYS A 311 17.51 12.68 0.26
C CYS A 311 18.91 12.54 0.91
N PRO A 312 19.03 11.84 2.04
CA PRO A 312 20.31 11.66 2.74
C PRO A 312 21.44 11.12 1.86
N PHE A 313 21.11 10.27 0.87
CA PHE A 313 22.09 9.78 -0.10
C PHE A 313 22.52 10.87 -1.10
N CYS A 314 21.56 11.51 -1.78
CA CYS A 314 21.86 12.47 -2.85
C CYS A 314 22.64 13.70 -2.36
N ARG A 315 22.51 14.06 -1.08
CA ARG A 315 23.27 15.14 -0.46
C ARG A 315 24.77 14.85 -0.26
N ARG A 316 25.18 13.57 -0.34
CA ARG A 316 26.54 13.16 0.10
C ARG A 316 27.28 12.30 -0.92
N TYR A 317 26.57 11.49 -1.70
CA TYR A 317 27.19 10.42 -2.45
C TYR A 317 26.89 10.52 -3.94
N SER A 318 27.81 9.98 -4.75
CA SER A 318 27.72 9.99 -6.21
C SER A 318 27.12 8.69 -6.75
N ARG A 319 26.67 8.74 -8.00
CA ARG A 319 26.28 7.58 -8.80
C ARG A 319 27.42 6.57 -8.93
N ALA A 320 28.66 7.05 -9.13
CA ALA A 320 29.85 6.21 -9.23
C ALA A 320 30.04 5.38 -7.96
N TYR A 321 29.92 5.99 -6.77
CA TYR A 321 30.04 5.28 -5.50
C TYR A 321 28.93 4.23 -5.33
N LEU A 322 27.67 4.60 -5.57
CA LEU A 322 26.55 3.65 -5.45
C LEU A 322 26.70 2.48 -6.43
N ARG A 323 27.11 2.76 -7.68
CA ARG A 323 27.41 1.71 -8.65
C ARG A 323 28.50 0.76 -8.15
N HIS A 324 29.57 1.31 -7.57
CA HIS A 324 30.63 0.51 -6.97
C HIS A 324 30.07 -0.43 -5.90
N LEU A 325 29.27 0.08 -4.96
CA LEU A 325 28.66 -0.74 -3.91
C LEU A 325 27.79 -1.87 -4.47
N PHE A 326 27.01 -1.63 -5.53
CA PHE A 326 26.25 -2.69 -6.21
C PHE A 326 27.13 -3.72 -6.88
N LYS A 327 28.29 -3.32 -7.45
CA LYS A 327 29.23 -4.24 -8.08
C LYS A 327 30.03 -5.06 -7.06
N ALA A 328 30.28 -4.48 -5.91
CA ALA A 328 30.94 -5.15 -4.77
C ALA A 328 29.95 -5.97 -3.90
N GLU A 329 28.66 -5.98 -4.25
CA GLU A 329 27.59 -6.66 -3.52
C GLU A 329 27.46 -6.22 -2.05
N GLU A 330 27.85 -4.98 -1.74
CA GLU A 330 27.75 -4.42 -0.40
C GLU A 330 26.28 -4.18 0.00
N MET A 331 25.88 -4.59 1.20
CA MET A 331 24.53 -4.39 1.72
C MET A 331 24.12 -2.92 1.75
N LEU A 332 25.08 -2.03 1.93
CA LEU A 332 24.87 -0.57 1.93
C LEU A 332 24.28 -0.06 0.61
N ALA A 333 24.57 -0.73 -0.52
CA ALA A 333 23.97 -0.42 -1.81
C ALA A 333 22.45 -0.50 -1.77
N MET A 334 21.90 -1.57 -1.20
CA MET A 334 20.45 -1.78 -1.11
C MET A 334 19.82 -0.74 -0.19
N ARG A 335 20.44 -0.46 0.97
CA ARG A 335 19.92 0.54 1.92
C ARG A 335 19.81 1.92 1.27
N PHE A 336 20.86 2.39 0.62
CA PHE A 336 20.87 3.70 -0.03
C PHE A 336 19.88 3.79 -1.18
N ALA A 337 19.83 2.78 -2.03
CA ALA A 337 18.92 2.73 -3.16
C ALA A 337 17.44 2.68 -2.74
N VAL A 338 17.11 1.89 -1.72
CA VAL A 338 15.74 1.81 -1.18
C VAL A 338 15.36 3.11 -0.50
N MET A 339 16.24 3.68 0.32
CA MET A 339 16.02 4.97 0.98
C MET A 339 15.72 6.07 -0.04
N HIS A 340 16.53 6.16 -1.11
CA HIS A 340 16.32 7.14 -2.18
C HIS A 340 14.95 6.95 -2.87
N ASN A 341 14.61 5.72 -3.25
CA ASN A 341 13.35 5.45 -3.93
C ASN A 341 12.13 5.77 -3.06
N LEU A 342 12.16 5.42 -1.77
CA LEU A 342 11.04 5.72 -0.87
C LEU A 342 10.95 7.23 -0.58
N TYR A 343 12.08 7.91 -0.42
CA TYR A 343 12.11 9.38 -0.33
C TYR A 343 11.51 10.03 -1.58
N PHE A 344 11.83 9.51 -2.77
CA PHE A 344 11.26 10.01 -4.03
C PHE A 344 9.74 9.87 -4.02
N TYR A 345 9.19 8.71 -3.63
CA TYR A 345 7.74 8.50 -3.57
C TYR A 345 7.06 9.41 -2.54
N ASN A 346 7.63 9.55 -1.35
CA ASN A 346 7.09 10.45 -0.33
C ASN A 346 7.11 11.92 -0.81
N THR A 347 8.18 12.33 -1.50
CA THR A 347 8.32 13.67 -2.09
C THR A 347 7.35 13.86 -3.26
N LEU A 348 7.13 12.84 -4.09
CA LEU A 348 6.13 12.86 -5.17
C LEU A 348 4.75 13.17 -4.59
N MET A 349 4.35 12.48 -3.52
CA MET A 349 3.07 12.72 -2.87
C MET A 349 2.98 14.13 -2.26
N ALA A 350 4.06 14.64 -1.69
CA ALA A 350 4.11 16.01 -1.19
C ALA A 350 3.92 17.05 -2.32
N ARG A 351 4.60 16.88 -3.46
CA ARG A 351 4.44 17.75 -4.64
C ARG A 351 3.02 17.65 -5.24
N ILE A 352 2.43 16.46 -5.26
CA ILE A 352 1.04 16.25 -5.68
C ILE A 352 0.10 17.06 -4.79
N ARG A 353 0.21 16.97 -3.47
CA ARG A 353 -0.62 17.75 -2.53
C ARG A 353 -0.49 19.25 -2.78
N THR A 354 0.72 19.76 -2.92
CA THR A 354 0.97 21.17 -3.24
C THR A 354 0.35 21.59 -4.56
N ALA A 355 0.43 20.73 -5.60
CA ALA A 355 -0.18 21.01 -6.90
C ALA A 355 -1.71 21.09 -6.82
N ILE A 356 -2.36 20.19 -6.05
CA ILE A 356 -3.81 20.21 -5.82
C ILE A 356 -4.22 21.49 -5.08
N GLU A 357 -3.53 21.84 -3.99
CA GLU A 357 -3.80 23.04 -3.20
C GLU A 357 -3.66 24.34 -4.03
N ALA A 358 -2.75 24.33 -5.00
CA ALA A 358 -2.52 25.47 -5.91
C ALA A 358 -3.45 25.52 -7.13
N GLY A 359 -4.36 24.52 -7.32
CA GLY A 359 -5.18 24.41 -8.53
C GLY A 359 -4.37 24.17 -9.82
N LYS A 360 -3.22 23.47 -9.70
CA LYS A 360 -2.25 23.22 -10.80
C LYS A 360 -2.02 21.73 -11.05
N TYR A 361 -2.92 20.89 -10.57
CA TYR A 361 -2.72 19.44 -10.63
C TYR A 361 -2.67 18.92 -12.08
N GLU A 362 -3.52 19.42 -12.97
CA GLU A 362 -3.50 19.00 -14.38
C GLU A 362 -2.18 19.39 -15.09
N THR A 363 -1.59 20.52 -14.73
CA THR A 363 -0.26 20.91 -15.23
C THR A 363 0.82 19.95 -14.70
N PHE A 364 0.77 19.62 -13.42
CA PHE A 364 1.67 18.62 -12.80
C PHE A 364 1.54 17.26 -13.50
N ARG A 365 0.32 16.79 -13.69
CA ARG A 365 0.01 15.53 -14.37
C ARG A 365 0.61 15.46 -15.76
N LYS A 366 0.38 16.48 -16.61
CA LYS A 366 0.92 16.57 -17.98
C LYS A 366 2.44 16.54 -18.01
N ASN A 367 3.09 17.17 -17.04
CA ASN A 367 4.55 17.27 -17.02
C ASN A 367 5.22 15.97 -16.55
N TYR A 368 4.56 15.16 -15.69
CA TYR A 368 5.24 14.09 -14.98
C TYR A 368 4.67 12.69 -15.20
N SER A 369 3.39 12.51 -15.56
CA SER A 369 2.77 11.18 -15.55
C SER A 369 3.46 10.18 -16.51
N SER A 370 3.93 10.62 -17.68
CA SER A 370 4.66 9.77 -18.62
C SER A 370 6.18 9.79 -18.39
N VAL A 371 6.72 10.94 -17.97
CA VAL A 371 8.17 11.14 -17.84
C VAL A 371 8.77 10.28 -16.74
N LEU A 372 8.11 10.21 -15.58
CA LEU A 372 8.67 9.54 -14.40
C LEU A 372 8.78 8.02 -14.55
N ASP A 373 8.05 7.41 -15.48
CA ASP A 373 8.11 5.97 -15.76
C ASP A 373 9.08 5.62 -16.91
N MET A 374 9.61 6.63 -17.61
CA MET A 374 10.55 6.40 -18.70
C MET A 374 11.89 5.90 -18.20
N ARG A 375 12.46 4.89 -18.86
CA ARG A 375 13.86 4.46 -18.63
C ARG A 375 14.81 5.35 -19.39
N ILE A 376 15.85 5.86 -18.70
CA ILE A 376 16.87 6.78 -19.24
C ILE A 376 18.29 6.29 -19.01
#